data_831c288d8c72a4cb351f95d32c194bd3
#
_entry.id   831c288d8c72a4cb351f95d32c194bd3
#
_cell.length_a   1.000
_cell.length_b   1.000
_cell.length_c   1.000
_cell.angle_alpha   90.00
_cell.angle_beta   90.00
_cell.angle_gamma   90.00
#
_symmetry.space_group_name_H-M   'P 1'
#
loop_
_entity.id
_entity.type
_entity.pdbx_description
1 polymer ?
#
loop_
_entity_poly.entity_id
_entity_poly.type
_entity_poly.pdbx_seq_one_letter_code
_entity_poly.pdbx_strand_id
1 'polypeptide(L)'
;MMYVDFTANNKDYKLRLNTRNIITLEKQLGGNPLAIFGNGDKIPTVTEMVNVLYASLIQYNHGISLNDAYDIFDAYIADGNSATDFIQVILDIYRVSGLIKAESAGDTEKN
;
A
#
# COMPACT_ATOMS: atom_id res chain seq x y z
N MET A 1 -6.29 10.47 -9.57
CA MET A 1 -6.12 8.99 -9.60
C MET A 1 -6.88 8.39 -8.46
N MET A 2 -7.71 7.41 -8.75
CA MET A 2 -8.56 6.82 -7.72
C MET A 2 -7.96 5.57 -7.07
N TYR A 3 -6.97 4.99 -7.70
CA TYR A 3 -6.33 3.77 -7.21
C TYR A 3 -4.93 3.66 -7.79
N VAL A 4 -4.15 2.75 -7.23
CA VAL A 4 -2.81 2.44 -7.72
C VAL A 4 -2.91 1.15 -8.52
N ASP A 5 -2.31 1.14 -9.70
CA ASP A 5 -2.18 -0.09 -10.47
C ASP A 5 -1.00 -0.90 -9.93
N PHE A 6 -1.21 -2.18 -9.75
CA PHE A 6 -0.20 -3.07 -9.17
C PHE A 6 -0.26 -4.41 -9.91
N THR A 7 0.89 -4.90 -10.33
CA THR A 7 0.97 -6.16 -11.08
C THR A 7 1.86 -7.14 -10.36
N ALA A 8 1.41 -8.38 -10.26
CA ALA A 8 2.19 -9.48 -9.72
C ALA A 8 1.81 -10.76 -10.45
N ASN A 9 2.80 -11.51 -10.91
CA ASN A 9 2.59 -12.77 -11.64
C ASN A 9 1.64 -12.57 -12.84
N ASN A 10 1.85 -11.51 -13.61
CA ASN A 10 1.05 -11.17 -14.80
C ASN A 10 -0.42 -10.89 -14.50
N LYS A 11 -0.77 -10.63 -13.24
CA LYS A 11 -2.12 -10.27 -12.88
C LYS A 11 -2.14 -8.84 -12.37
N ASP A 12 -3.14 -8.07 -12.82
CA ASP A 12 -3.26 -6.67 -12.46
C ASP A 12 -4.24 -6.50 -11.31
N TYR A 13 -3.86 -5.68 -10.34
CA TYR A 13 -4.69 -5.36 -9.18
C TYR A 13 -4.83 -3.86 -9.05
N LYS A 14 -5.93 -3.44 -8.44
CA LYS A 14 -6.17 -2.04 -8.08
C LYS A 14 -6.07 -1.92 -6.58
N LEU A 15 -5.30 -0.95 -6.11
CA LEU A 15 -5.05 -0.77 -4.68
C LEU A 15 -5.57 0.58 -4.22
N ARG A 16 -6.35 0.59 -3.16
CA ARG A 16 -6.83 1.81 -2.52
C ARG A 16 -7.40 1.49 -1.15
N LEU A 17 -7.28 2.44 -0.24
CA LEU A 17 -7.86 2.32 1.08
C LEU A 17 -9.04 3.29 1.17
N ASN A 18 -10.25 2.76 1.33
CA ASN A 18 -11.36 3.58 1.74
C ASN A 18 -11.34 3.70 3.28
N THR A 19 -12.22 4.49 3.86
CA THR A 19 -12.21 4.71 5.31
C THR A 19 -12.30 3.39 6.08
N ARG A 20 -13.17 2.49 5.65
CA ARG A 20 -13.34 1.19 6.31
C ARG A 20 -12.04 0.40 6.30
N ASN A 21 -11.35 0.41 5.18
CA ASN A 21 -10.10 -0.34 5.03
C ASN A 21 -8.94 0.33 5.78
N ILE A 22 -8.96 1.65 5.91
CA ILE A 22 -7.99 2.35 6.76
C ILE A 22 -8.16 1.90 8.22
N ILE A 23 -9.40 1.82 8.69
CA ILE A 23 -9.66 1.37 10.06
C ILE A 23 -9.20 -0.08 10.25
N THR A 24 -9.46 -0.94 9.27
CA THR A 24 -8.95 -2.31 9.30
C THR A 24 -7.43 -2.31 9.44
N LEU A 25 -6.77 -1.49 8.63
CA LEU A 25 -5.31 -1.39 8.64
C LEU A 25 -4.80 -0.89 9.99
N GLU A 26 -5.43 0.13 10.56
CA GLU A 26 -5.04 0.63 11.88
C GLU A 26 -5.06 -0.46 12.93
N LYS A 27 -6.10 -1.29 12.90
CA LYS A 27 -6.21 -2.40 13.85
C LYS A 27 -5.11 -3.42 13.65
N GLN A 28 -4.77 -3.72 12.42
CA GLN A 28 -3.72 -4.70 12.11
C GLN A 28 -2.34 -4.18 12.46
N LEU A 29 -2.09 -2.89 12.26
CA LEU A 29 -0.80 -2.28 12.57
C LEU A 29 -0.66 -1.89 14.04
N GLY A 30 -1.78 -1.81 14.75
CA GLY A 30 -1.77 -1.36 16.13
C GLY A 30 -1.62 0.14 16.27
N GLY A 31 -1.92 0.92 15.23
CA GLY A 31 -1.78 2.36 15.29
C GLY A 31 -1.92 3.03 13.94
N ASN A 32 -1.47 4.26 13.88
CA ASN A 32 -1.56 5.08 12.67
C ASN A 32 -0.75 4.47 11.53
N PRO A 33 -1.35 4.28 10.34
CA PRO A 33 -0.61 3.76 9.19
C PRO A 33 0.64 4.55 8.84
N LEU A 34 0.69 5.84 9.13
CA LEU A 34 1.89 6.65 8.85
C LEU A 34 3.03 6.34 9.79
N ALA A 35 2.74 5.74 10.96
CA ALA A 35 3.77 5.44 11.95
C ALA A 35 4.75 4.36 11.47
N ILE A 36 4.41 3.61 10.42
CA ILE A 36 5.33 2.61 9.88
C ILE A 36 6.61 3.23 9.33
N PHE A 37 6.58 4.54 9.06
CA PHE A 37 7.76 5.26 8.59
C PHE A 37 8.50 6.00 9.71
N GLY A 38 8.03 5.87 10.96
CA GLY A 38 8.58 6.67 12.06
C GLY A 38 8.43 8.15 11.76
N ASN A 39 9.50 8.90 11.89
CA ASN A 39 9.52 10.31 11.50
C ASN A 39 10.19 10.48 10.13
N GLY A 40 10.02 9.49 9.27
CA GLY A 40 10.67 9.46 7.97
C GLY A 40 12.02 8.75 7.98
N ASP A 41 12.38 8.17 9.12
CA ASP A 41 13.67 7.55 9.33
C ASP A 41 13.58 6.02 9.48
N LYS A 42 12.39 5.47 9.35
CA LYS A 42 12.17 4.04 9.56
C LYS A 42 11.73 3.39 8.25
N ILE A 43 12.24 2.20 7.99
CA ILE A 43 11.80 1.38 6.88
C ILE A 43 10.72 0.42 7.40
N PRO A 44 9.55 0.39 6.78
CA PRO A 44 8.49 -0.53 7.21
C PRO A 44 8.95 -1.98 7.19
N THR A 45 8.42 -2.77 8.10
CA THR A 45 8.67 -4.21 8.11
C THR A 45 7.87 -4.89 7.01
N VAL A 46 8.25 -6.10 6.64
CA VAL A 46 7.50 -6.88 5.67
C VAL A 46 6.08 -7.15 6.19
N THR A 47 5.93 -7.39 7.49
CA THR A 47 4.60 -7.56 8.09
C THR A 47 3.74 -6.32 7.83
N GLU A 48 4.29 -5.14 8.05
CA GLU A 48 3.57 -3.89 7.79
C GLU A 48 3.24 -3.74 6.31
N MET A 49 4.19 -4.05 5.43
CA MET A 49 3.98 -3.95 3.99
C MET A 49 2.83 -4.84 3.52
N VAL A 50 2.82 -6.10 3.96
CA VAL A 50 1.79 -7.05 3.54
C VAL A 50 0.42 -6.65 4.10
N ASN A 51 0.37 -6.09 5.30
CA ASN A 51 -0.90 -5.60 5.84
C ASN A 51 -1.43 -4.41 5.05
N VAL A 52 -0.55 -3.51 4.59
CA VAL A 52 -0.97 -2.41 3.72
C VAL A 52 -1.50 -2.96 2.40
N LEU A 53 -0.79 -3.93 1.81
CA LEU A 53 -1.23 -4.56 0.58
C LEU A 53 -2.62 -5.19 0.75
N TYR A 54 -2.80 -6.01 1.79
CA TYR A 54 -4.06 -6.66 2.05
C TYR A 54 -5.21 -5.64 2.17
N ALA A 55 -5.03 -4.65 3.04
CA ALA A 55 -6.08 -3.67 3.27
C ALA A 55 -6.44 -2.91 1.99
N SER A 56 -5.44 -2.65 1.14
CA SER A 56 -5.66 -1.90 -0.11
C SER A 56 -6.28 -2.75 -1.22
N LEU A 57 -6.24 -4.07 -1.09
CA LEU A 57 -6.85 -5.00 -2.05
C LEU A 57 -8.35 -5.21 -1.82
N ILE A 58 -8.81 -5.01 -0.59
CA ILE A 58 -10.15 -5.42 -0.18
C ILE A 58 -11.25 -4.78 -1.04
N GLN A 59 -11.12 -3.49 -1.33
CA GLN A 59 -12.17 -2.76 -2.03
C GLN A 59 -12.47 -3.32 -3.41
N TYR A 60 -11.46 -3.80 -4.12
CA TYR A 60 -11.61 -4.24 -5.50
C TYR A 60 -11.56 -5.76 -5.66
N ASN A 61 -11.40 -6.50 -4.56
CA ASN A 61 -11.23 -7.96 -4.63
C ASN A 61 -12.09 -8.62 -3.57
N HIS A 62 -13.35 -8.86 -3.92
CA HIS A 62 -14.31 -9.47 -3.00
C HIS A 62 -13.80 -10.80 -2.48
N GLY A 63 -13.85 -10.96 -1.17
CA GLY A 63 -13.46 -12.23 -0.54
C GLY A 63 -11.97 -12.48 -0.41
N ILE A 64 -11.14 -11.49 -0.74
CA ILE A 64 -9.69 -11.67 -0.63
C ILE A 64 -9.30 -11.84 0.85
N SER A 65 -8.31 -12.70 1.09
CA SER A 65 -7.82 -12.98 2.43
C SER A 65 -6.41 -12.44 2.63
N LEU A 66 -5.98 -12.40 3.88
CA LEU A 66 -4.60 -12.03 4.21
C LEU A 66 -3.62 -13.05 3.60
N ASN A 67 -3.98 -14.33 3.58
CA ASN A 67 -3.14 -15.34 2.94
C ASN A 67 -2.97 -15.07 1.44
N ASP A 68 -4.03 -14.59 0.79
CA ASP A 68 -3.92 -14.21 -0.62
C ASP A 68 -2.92 -13.07 -0.79
N ALA A 69 -2.91 -12.13 0.14
CA ALA A 69 -1.94 -11.02 0.08
C ALA A 69 -0.51 -11.52 0.27
N TYR A 70 -0.29 -12.52 1.12
CA TYR A 70 1.02 -13.14 1.25
C TYR A 70 1.49 -13.69 -0.09
N ASP A 71 0.61 -14.42 -0.79
CA ASP A 71 0.94 -15.02 -2.08
C ASP A 71 1.20 -13.96 -3.15
N ILE A 72 0.42 -12.89 -3.13
CA ILE A 72 0.59 -11.80 -4.08
C ILE A 72 1.93 -11.08 -3.82
N PHE A 73 2.28 -10.86 -2.56
CA PHE A 73 3.55 -10.23 -2.22
C PHE A 73 4.72 -11.12 -2.65
N ASP A 74 4.62 -12.45 -2.41
CA ASP A 74 5.62 -13.40 -2.86
C ASP A 74 5.80 -13.33 -4.38
N ALA A 75 4.69 -13.25 -5.12
CA ALA A 75 4.73 -13.15 -6.57
C ALA A 75 5.40 -11.85 -7.02
N TYR A 76 5.13 -10.75 -6.33
CA TYR A 76 5.76 -9.47 -6.62
C TYR A 76 7.28 -9.56 -6.48
N ILE A 77 7.76 -10.18 -5.42
CA ILE A 77 9.19 -10.39 -5.21
C ILE A 77 9.75 -11.32 -6.30
N ALA A 78 9.05 -12.39 -6.61
CA ALA A 78 9.48 -13.34 -7.63
C ALA A 78 9.58 -12.69 -9.01
N ASP A 79 8.81 -11.64 -9.26
CA ASP A 79 8.87 -10.89 -10.52
C ASP A 79 10.12 -10.01 -10.64
N GLY A 80 10.96 -9.96 -9.61
CA GLY A 80 12.21 -9.21 -9.65
C GLY A 80 12.18 -7.92 -8.85
N ASN A 81 11.12 -7.68 -8.08
CA ASN A 81 11.04 -6.49 -7.23
C ASN A 81 11.61 -6.81 -5.85
N SER A 82 12.06 -5.78 -5.15
CA SER A 82 12.52 -5.92 -3.76
C SER A 82 11.44 -5.43 -2.79
N ALA A 83 11.58 -5.78 -1.53
CA ALA A 83 10.70 -5.25 -0.50
C ALA A 83 10.79 -3.72 -0.44
N THR A 84 11.99 -3.16 -0.63
CA THR A 84 12.14 -1.70 -0.61
C THR A 84 11.45 -1.03 -1.81
N ASP A 85 11.29 -1.73 -2.92
CA ASP A 85 10.50 -1.20 -4.05
C ASP A 85 9.04 -1.00 -3.64
N PHE A 86 8.54 -1.82 -2.74
CA PHE A 86 7.15 -1.73 -2.30
C PHE A 86 6.88 -0.47 -1.46
N ILE A 87 7.91 0.16 -0.91
CA ILE A 87 7.76 1.40 -0.15
C ILE A 87 7.10 2.48 -1.01
N GLN A 88 7.51 2.58 -2.29
CA GLN A 88 6.91 3.56 -3.18
C GLN A 88 5.44 3.23 -3.44
N VAL A 89 5.11 1.94 -3.54
CA VAL A 89 3.73 1.50 -3.70
C VAL A 89 2.89 1.94 -2.50
N ILE A 90 3.42 1.79 -1.28
CA ILE A 90 2.72 2.22 -0.06
C ILE A 90 2.45 3.74 -0.10
N LEU A 91 3.46 4.52 -0.47
CA LEU A 91 3.30 5.97 -0.56
C LEU A 91 2.23 6.34 -1.57
N ASP A 92 2.22 5.67 -2.71
CA ASP A 92 1.20 5.91 -3.74
C ASP A 92 -0.20 5.53 -3.25
N ILE A 93 -0.32 4.41 -2.53
CA ILE A 93 -1.59 4.00 -1.92
C ILE A 93 -2.07 5.06 -0.93
N TYR A 94 -1.17 5.55 -0.07
CA TYR A 94 -1.54 6.55 0.92
C TYR A 94 -1.98 7.86 0.28
N ARG A 95 -1.35 8.25 -0.84
CA ARG A 95 -1.73 9.46 -1.56
C ARG A 95 -3.12 9.34 -2.18
N VAL A 96 -3.39 8.27 -2.92
CA VAL A 96 -4.70 8.11 -3.56
C VAL A 96 -5.81 7.90 -2.54
N SER A 97 -5.44 7.43 -1.34
CA SER A 97 -6.39 7.15 -0.27
C SER A 97 -6.61 8.36 0.64
N GLY A 98 -5.86 9.43 0.45
CA GLY A 98 -6.04 10.64 1.24
C GLY A 98 -5.37 10.63 2.61
N LEU A 99 -4.50 9.65 2.88
CA LEU A 99 -3.76 9.63 4.15
C LEU A 99 -2.63 10.64 4.17
N ILE A 100 -2.04 10.91 3.02
CA ILE A 100 -1.07 11.98 2.87
C ILE A 100 -1.48 12.80 1.66
N LYS A 101 -1.01 14.03 1.62
CA LYS A 101 -1.39 14.95 0.56
C LYS A 101 -0.83 14.47 -0.77
N ALA A 102 -1.67 14.50 -1.80
CA ALA A 102 -1.23 14.13 -3.12
C ALA A 102 -0.17 15.12 -3.60
N GLU A 103 0.90 14.58 -4.17
CA GLU A 103 1.94 15.36 -4.79
C GLU A 103 1.43 15.85 -6.14
N SER A 104 1.39 17.13 -6.35
CA SER A 104 0.97 17.64 -7.64
C SER A 104 2.14 18.31 -8.33
N ALA A 105 2.07 18.37 -9.65
CA ALA A 105 3.09 19.05 -10.41
C ALA A 105 3.24 20.49 -9.97
N GLY A 106 2.12 21.14 -9.68
CA GLY A 106 2.17 22.51 -9.21
C GLY A 106 2.82 22.66 -7.87
N ASP A 107 2.64 21.68 -6.99
CA ASP A 107 3.21 21.74 -5.66
C ASP A 107 4.71 21.52 -5.68
N THR A 108 5.16 20.67 -6.54
CA THR A 108 6.55 20.27 -6.49
C THR A 108 7.46 21.18 -7.26
N GLU A 109 6.88 21.84 -8.16
CA GLU A 109 7.65 22.61 -9.07
C GLU A 109 7.60 24.02 -8.87
N LYS A 110 7.16 24.31 -8.32
CA LYS A 110 6.91 25.50 -8.37
C LYS A 110 7.22 26.10 -7.65
N ASN A 111 7.12 25.59 -7.82
CA ASN A 111 7.18 25.71 -7.41
C ASN A 111 7.51 26.03 -7.39
#